data_7b03786e4ed380a2440574e0aea11a56
#
_entry.id   7b03786e4ed380a2440574e0aea11a56
#
_cell.length_a   1.000
_cell.length_b   1.000
_cell.length_c   1.000
_cell.angle_alpha   90.00
_cell.angle_beta   90.00
_cell.angle_gamma   90.00
#
_symmetry.space_group_name_H-M   'P 1'
#
loop_
_entity.id
_entity.type
_entity.pdbx_description
1 polymer ?
#
loop_
_entity_poly.entity_id
_entity_poly.type
_entity_poly.pdbx_seq_one_letter_code
_entity_poly.pdbx_strand_id
1 'polypeptide(L)'
;MQLKWNTEIRGLTKRELNDIGWEIFYYCRNILKMKPRGNVYPYLHIYPRKKSECYGEYSSFPHAIEIYAAECDTLRRFVDTVIHEYTHSCQGWVGVRYSAYNREFGYRNNPFEIEARKVARETRTDCIRFLRERFND
;
A
#
# COMPACT_ATOMS: atom_id res chain seq x y z
N MET A 1 21.06 -3.26 -3.90
CA MET A 1 19.79 -3.71 -4.49
C MET A 1 19.54 -2.90 -5.75
N GLN A 2 19.09 -3.52 -6.82
CA GLN A 2 18.80 -2.82 -8.09
C GLN A 2 17.32 -2.95 -8.41
N LEU A 3 16.57 -1.90 -8.19
CA LEU A 3 15.12 -1.89 -8.38
C LEU A 3 14.74 -1.32 -9.74
N LYS A 4 13.77 -1.97 -10.39
CA LYS A 4 13.08 -1.51 -11.58
C LYS A 4 11.59 -1.67 -11.34
N TRP A 5 10.76 -0.98 -12.11
CA TRP A 5 9.31 -1.07 -11.96
C TRP A 5 8.80 -2.52 -12.10
N ASN A 6 9.47 -3.33 -12.89
CA ASN A 6 9.09 -4.73 -13.13
C ASN A 6 9.95 -5.75 -12.35
N THR A 7 10.71 -5.30 -11.34
CA THR A 7 11.46 -6.20 -10.47
C THR A 7 10.50 -7.22 -9.86
N GLU A 8 10.85 -8.52 -9.96
CA GLU A 8 10.01 -9.58 -9.41
C GLU A 8 10.13 -9.63 -7.90
N ILE A 9 8.99 -9.62 -7.22
CA ILE A 9 8.93 -9.63 -5.76
C ILE A 9 9.57 -10.90 -5.18
N ARG A 10 9.39 -12.05 -5.84
CA ARG A 10 9.94 -13.32 -5.38
C ARG A 10 11.47 -13.33 -5.28
N GLY A 11 12.14 -12.41 -5.98
CA GLY A 11 13.60 -12.26 -5.92
C GLY A 11 14.09 -11.43 -4.74
N LEU A 12 13.17 -10.85 -3.95
CA LEU A 12 13.50 -9.99 -2.82
C LEU A 12 13.32 -10.76 -1.50
N THR A 13 14.20 -10.51 -0.54
CA THR A 13 14.08 -11.09 0.79
C THR A 13 12.99 -10.39 1.60
N LYS A 14 12.55 -11.03 2.66
CA LYS A 14 11.59 -10.41 3.59
C LYS A 14 12.11 -9.09 4.12
N ARG A 15 13.40 -9.04 4.46
CA ARG A 15 14.04 -7.81 4.96
C ARG A 15 14.00 -6.70 3.91
N GLU A 16 14.33 -7.03 2.66
CA GLU A 16 14.29 -6.06 1.56
C GLU A 16 12.88 -5.55 1.34
N LEU A 17 11.88 -6.44 1.37
CA LEU A 17 10.49 -6.05 1.23
C LEU A 17 10.03 -5.14 2.37
N ASN A 18 10.43 -5.42 3.61
CA ASN A 18 10.11 -4.58 4.74
C ASN A 18 10.76 -3.19 4.60
N ASP A 19 12.02 -3.14 4.20
CA ASP A 19 12.72 -1.87 4.00
C ASP A 19 12.03 -1.04 2.92
N ILE A 20 11.66 -1.67 1.81
CA ILE A 20 10.92 -1.00 0.74
C ILE A 20 9.57 -0.50 1.26
N GLY A 21 8.85 -1.34 1.98
CA GLY A 21 7.53 -0.96 2.54
C GLY A 21 7.60 0.26 3.44
N TRP A 22 8.59 0.32 4.32
CA TRP A 22 8.77 1.46 5.22
C TRP A 22 9.20 2.72 4.45
N GLU A 23 9.98 2.59 3.38
CA GLU A 23 10.32 3.74 2.54
C GLU A 23 9.10 4.25 1.77
N ILE A 24 8.19 3.36 1.38
CA ILE A 24 6.91 3.78 0.79
C ILE A 24 6.08 4.56 1.82
N PHE A 25 6.05 4.11 3.07
CA PHE A 25 5.38 4.83 4.16
C PHE A 25 5.99 6.22 4.35
N TYR A 26 7.33 6.30 4.35
CA TYR A 26 8.02 7.59 4.43
C TYR A 26 7.60 8.51 3.27
N TYR A 27 7.55 7.96 2.06
CA TYR A 27 7.15 8.71 0.87
C TYR A 27 5.72 9.25 1.01
N CYS A 28 4.80 8.41 1.40
CA CYS A 28 3.39 8.81 1.58
C CYS A 28 3.24 9.89 2.64
N ARG A 29 3.92 9.73 3.78
CA ARG A 29 3.78 10.66 4.89
C ARG A 29 4.50 11.98 4.64
N ASN A 30 5.74 11.93 4.16
CA ASN A 30 6.62 13.11 4.14
C ASN A 30 6.69 13.80 2.79
N ILE A 31 6.56 13.08 1.69
CA ILE A 31 6.58 13.64 0.34
C ILE A 31 5.16 13.99 -0.10
N LEU A 32 4.24 13.06 0.00
CA LEU A 32 2.83 13.30 -0.34
C LEU A 32 2.06 13.99 0.78
N LYS A 33 2.62 14.03 1.99
CA LYS A 33 2.02 14.63 3.18
C LYS A 33 0.66 14.04 3.55
N MET A 34 0.51 12.74 3.33
CA MET A 34 -0.69 12.00 3.71
C MET A 34 -0.58 11.57 5.17
N LYS A 35 -1.48 12.10 6.00
CA LYS A 35 -1.46 11.81 7.44
C LYS A 35 -2.40 10.66 7.76
N PRO A 36 -1.88 9.57 8.36
CA PRO A 36 -2.76 8.53 8.87
C PRO A 36 -3.70 9.10 9.93
N ARG A 37 -4.86 8.47 10.07
CA ARG A 37 -5.86 8.89 11.03
C ARG A 37 -5.26 8.91 12.45
N GLY A 38 -5.47 10.02 13.16
CA GLY A 38 -4.91 10.21 14.50
C GLY A 38 -3.41 10.44 14.55
N ASN A 39 -2.76 10.66 13.40
CA ASN A 39 -1.31 10.83 13.29
C ASN A 39 -0.52 9.62 13.80
N VAL A 40 -1.11 8.44 13.78
CA VAL A 40 -0.46 7.18 14.18
C VAL A 40 -0.29 6.33 12.93
N TYR A 41 0.95 5.86 12.68
CA TYR A 41 1.21 4.95 11.57
C TYR A 41 0.47 3.64 11.79
N PRO A 42 -0.16 3.10 10.75
CA PRO A 42 -0.66 1.74 10.84
C PRO A 42 0.51 0.77 10.98
N TYR A 43 0.25 -0.35 11.63
CA TYR A 43 1.23 -1.43 11.71
C TYR A 43 1.37 -2.06 10.30
N LEU A 44 2.60 -2.31 9.87
CA LEU A 44 2.86 -2.88 8.55
C LEU A 44 3.36 -4.31 8.68
N HIS A 45 2.58 -5.24 8.15
CA HIS A 45 2.96 -6.65 8.03
C HIS A 45 3.10 -7.01 6.56
N ILE A 46 4.27 -7.51 6.18
CA ILE A 46 4.50 -8.00 4.84
C ILE A 46 4.73 -9.49 4.90
N TYR A 47 3.85 -10.23 4.22
CA TYR A 47 3.91 -11.69 4.11
C TYR A 47 4.53 -12.04 2.77
N PRO A 48 5.79 -12.54 2.74
CA PRO A 48 6.47 -12.77 1.46
C PRO A 48 5.91 -13.92 0.66
N ARG A 49 5.31 -14.92 1.32
CA ARG A 49 4.91 -16.18 0.66
C ARG A 49 3.48 -16.62 0.96
N LYS A 50 2.77 -15.92 1.83
CA LYS A 50 1.41 -16.30 2.19
C LYS A 50 0.46 -16.06 1.03
N LYS A 51 -0.34 -17.05 0.70
CA LYS A 51 -1.39 -16.92 -0.32
C LYS A 51 -2.60 -16.19 0.25
N SER A 52 -3.25 -15.41 -0.61
CA SER A 52 -4.46 -14.68 -0.25
C SER A 52 -5.28 -14.43 -1.52
N GLU A 53 -6.54 -14.02 -1.35
CA GLU A 53 -7.42 -13.62 -2.44
C GLU A 53 -7.21 -12.16 -2.87
N CYS A 54 -6.37 -11.42 -2.14
CA CYS A 54 -6.11 -10.01 -2.43
C CYS A 54 -4.62 -9.71 -2.33
N TYR A 55 -4.21 -8.56 -2.83
CA TYR A 55 -2.82 -8.11 -2.77
C TYR A 55 -2.45 -7.58 -1.39
N GLY A 56 -3.41 -6.97 -0.71
CA GLY A 56 -3.22 -6.41 0.62
C GLY A 56 -4.55 -5.96 1.19
N GLU A 57 -4.54 -5.61 2.46
CA GLU A 57 -5.74 -5.10 3.13
C GLU A 57 -5.37 -4.17 4.28
N TYR A 58 -6.26 -3.23 4.54
CA TYR A 58 -6.17 -2.34 5.68
C TYR A 58 -7.28 -2.67 6.69
N SER A 59 -6.92 -2.67 7.97
CA SER A 59 -7.86 -2.81 9.08
C SER A 59 -7.75 -1.58 9.98
N SER A 60 -8.91 -1.04 10.40
CA SER A 60 -8.93 0.08 11.32
C SER A 60 -8.78 -0.35 12.77
N PHE A 61 -9.09 -1.61 13.07
CA PHE A 61 -8.97 -2.17 14.43
C PHE A 61 -8.62 -3.66 14.34
N PRO A 62 -7.34 -4.01 14.56
CA PRO A 62 -6.22 -3.11 14.81
C PRO A 62 -5.88 -2.23 13.60
N HIS A 63 -5.23 -1.10 13.88
CA HIS A 63 -4.81 -0.15 12.84
C HIS A 63 -3.59 -0.73 12.12
N ALA A 64 -3.83 -1.50 11.06
CA ALA A 64 -2.79 -2.31 10.44
C ALA A 64 -2.99 -2.45 8.93
N ILE A 65 -1.88 -2.58 8.23
CA ILE A 65 -1.82 -2.91 6.81
C ILE A 65 -1.12 -4.26 6.68
N GLU A 66 -1.76 -5.19 5.96
CA GLU A 66 -1.18 -6.47 5.61
C GLU A 66 -0.97 -6.52 4.10
N ILE A 67 0.25 -6.85 3.67
CA ILE A 67 0.59 -6.96 2.25
C ILE A 67 0.98 -8.40 1.96
N TYR A 68 0.33 -8.99 0.97
CA TYR A 68 0.59 -10.35 0.52
C TYR A 68 1.50 -10.27 -0.70
N ALA A 69 2.82 -10.17 -0.43
CA ALA A 69 3.80 -9.85 -1.45
C ALA A 69 3.84 -10.90 -2.57
N ALA A 70 3.61 -12.17 -2.24
CA ALA A 70 3.57 -13.23 -3.26
C ALA A 70 2.48 -13.01 -4.31
N GLU A 71 1.40 -12.33 -3.94
CA GLU A 71 0.32 -12.01 -4.88
C GLU A 71 0.61 -10.78 -5.75
N CYS A 72 1.56 -9.96 -5.31
CA CYS A 72 1.88 -8.71 -6.01
C CYS A 72 2.70 -8.91 -7.28
N ASP A 73 3.47 -9.98 -7.37
CA ASP A 73 4.33 -10.35 -8.49
C ASP A 73 5.48 -9.38 -8.77
N THR A 74 5.20 -8.09 -8.97
CA THR A 74 6.21 -7.09 -9.35
C THR A 74 6.29 -5.95 -8.34
N LEU A 75 7.39 -5.23 -8.37
CA LEU A 75 7.58 -4.03 -7.55
C LEU A 75 6.45 -3.00 -7.80
N ARG A 76 6.07 -2.82 -9.06
CA ARG A 76 4.98 -1.89 -9.39
C ARG A 76 3.70 -2.23 -8.65
N ARG A 77 3.30 -3.50 -8.65
CA ARG A 77 2.10 -3.95 -7.96
C ARG A 77 2.26 -3.82 -6.44
N PHE A 78 3.45 -4.12 -5.93
CA PHE A 78 3.73 -3.99 -4.51
C PHE A 78 3.61 -2.52 -4.06
N VAL A 79 4.23 -1.60 -4.78
CA VAL A 79 4.17 -0.16 -4.50
C VAL A 79 2.71 0.33 -4.57
N ASP A 80 2.02 -0.03 -5.65
CA ASP A 80 0.61 0.33 -5.84
C ASP A 80 -0.24 -0.13 -4.66
N THR A 81 -0.04 -1.36 -4.21
CA THR A 81 -0.78 -1.96 -3.10
C THR A 81 -0.50 -1.25 -1.78
N VAL A 82 0.78 -0.98 -1.48
CA VAL A 82 1.14 -0.29 -0.23
C VAL A 82 0.53 1.11 -0.19
N ILE A 83 0.63 1.87 -1.29
CA ILE A 83 0.04 3.21 -1.36
C ILE A 83 -1.49 3.14 -1.20
N HIS A 84 -2.13 2.18 -1.86
CA HIS A 84 -3.56 1.96 -1.78
C HIS A 84 -4.02 1.74 -0.33
N GLU A 85 -3.38 0.79 0.37
CA GLU A 85 -3.74 0.48 1.75
C GLU A 85 -3.36 1.61 2.71
N TYR A 86 -2.23 2.28 2.46
CA TYR A 86 -1.87 3.47 3.25
C TYR A 86 -2.93 4.57 3.11
N THR A 87 -3.46 4.77 1.90
CA THR A 87 -4.54 5.74 1.68
C THR A 87 -5.75 5.43 2.55
N HIS A 88 -6.13 4.14 2.65
CA HIS A 88 -7.21 3.74 3.56
C HIS A 88 -6.92 4.13 5.01
N SER A 89 -5.66 4.06 5.46
CA SER A 89 -5.30 4.47 6.81
C SER A 89 -5.50 5.96 7.08
N CYS A 90 -5.58 6.76 6.02
CA CYS A 90 -5.78 8.21 6.09
C CYS A 90 -7.26 8.60 6.00
N GLN A 91 -8.13 7.69 5.58
CA GLN A 91 -9.55 7.96 5.40
C GLN A 91 -10.30 7.88 6.74
N GLY A 92 -11.04 8.91 7.07
CA GLY A 92 -11.80 8.94 8.33
C GLY A 92 -13.08 8.13 8.26
N TRP A 93 -13.43 7.44 9.36
CA TRP A 93 -14.72 6.74 9.51
C TRP A 93 -14.95 5.64 8.46
N VAL A 94 -13.88 5.00 8.00
CA VAL A 94 -13.96 4.02 6.92
C VAL A 94 -14.89 2.87 7.28
N GLY A 95 -14.83 2.36 8.52
CA GLY A 95 -15.58 1.16 8.91
C GLY A 95 -17.07 1.21 8.60
N VAL A 96 -17.79 2.19 9.17
CA VAL A 96 -19.25 2.31 9.02
C VAL A 96 -19.62 2.79 7.62
N ARG A 97 -18.97 3.86 7.15
CA ARG A 97 -19.26 4.42 5.83
C ARG A 97 -18.86 3.49 4.71
N TYR A 98 -17.72 2.81 4.88
CA TYR A 98 -17.24 1.85 3.91
C TYR A 98 -18.27 0.75 3.67
N SER A 99 -18.80 0.15 4.75
CA SER A 99 -19.80 -0.90 4.65
C SER A 99 -21.09 -0.38 4.00
N ALA A 100 -21.52 0.83 4.36
CA ALA A 100 -22.71 1.43 3.77
C ALA A 100 -22.54 1.65 2.27
N TYR A 101 -21.39 2.17 1.84
CA TYR A 101 -21.10 2.39 0.43
C TYR A 101 -20.96 1.08 -0.36
N ASN A 102 -20.41 0.02 0.26
CA ASN A 102 -20.37 -1.27 -0.38
C ASN A 102 -21.77 -1.82 -0.65
N ARG A 103 -22.70 -1.65 0.28
CA ARG A 103 -24.10 -2.07 0.07
C ARG A 103 -24.77 -1.27 -1.04
N GLU A 104 -24.47 0.03 -1.13
CA GLU A 104 -25.12 0.92 -2.11
C GLU A 104 -24.48 0.83 -3.49
N PHE A 105 -23.13 0.86 -3.56
CA PHE A 105 -22.40 0.99 -4.83
C PHE A 105 -21.61 -0.24 -5.22
N GLY A 106 -21.39 -1.17 -4.30
CA GLY A 106 -20.47 -2.29 -4.48
C GLY A 106 -19.02 -1.88 -4.25
N TYR A 107 -18.14 -2.86 -4.12
CA TYR A 107 -16.71 -2.64 -3.83
C TYR A 107 -16.04 -1.77 -4.88
N ARG A 108 -16.26 -2.09 -6.16
CA ARG A 108 -15.58 -1.39 -7.26
C ARG A 108 -15.91 0.10 -7.29
N ASN A 109 -17.14 0.46 -6.98
CA ASN A 109 -17.63 1.84 -7.03
C ASN A 109 -17.71 2.50 -5.66
N ASN A 110 -17.16 1.87 -4.62
CA ASN A 110 -17.07 2.46 -3.30
C ASN A 110 -16.16 3.69 -3.35
N PRO A 111 -16.63 4.88 -2.93
CA PRO A 111 -15.83 6.11 -2.99
C PRO A 111 -14.45 6.00 -2.31
N PHE A 112 -14.34 5.26 -1.23
CA PHE A 112 -13.05 5.04 -0.56
C PHE A 112 -12.09 4.24 -1.41
N GLU A 113 -12.61 3.23 -2.14
CA GLU A 113 -11.79 2.43 -3.05
C GLU A 113 -11.40 3.23 -4.30
N ILE A 114 -12.32 4.03 -4.83
CA ILE A 114 -12.05 4.91 -5.97
C ILE A 114 -10.91 5.87 -5.63
N GLU A 115 -10.97 6.51 -4.47
CA GLU A 115 -9.91 7.42 -4.02
C GLU A 115 -8.59 6.70 -3.85
N ALA A 116 -8.57 5.55 -3.19
CA ALA A 116 -7.34 4.81 -2.94
C ALA A 116 -6.69 4.35 -4.25
N ARG A 117 -7.48 3.87 -5.22
CA ARG A 117 -6.97 3.50 -6.54
C ARG A 117 -6.41 4.72 -7.29
N LYS A 118 -7.08 5.85 -7.19
CA LYS A 118 -6.65 7.09 -7.85
C LYS A 118 -5.30 7.56 -7.30
N VAL A 119 -5.16 7.63 -5.99
CA VAL A 119 -3.92 8.05 -5.34
C VAL A 119 -2.78 7.13 -5.75
N ALA A 120 -2.98 5.81 -5.69
CA ALA A 120 -1.95 4.85 -6.07
C ALA A 120 -1.56 5.01 -7.54
N ARG A 121 -2.54 5.11 -8.44
CA ARG A 121 -2.28 5.26 -9.87
C ARG A 121 -1.50 6.53 -10.20
N GLU A 122 -1.80 7.64 -9.53
CA GLU A 122 -1.18 8.94 -9.81
C GLU A 122 0.20 9.08 -9.20
N THR A 123 0.54 8.30 -8.17
CA THR A 123 1.76 8.51 -7.40
C THR A 123 2.78 7.38 -7.50
N ARG A 124 2.38 6.18 -7.93
CA ARG A 124 3.25 5.00 -7.92
C ARG A 124 4.53 5.17 -8.74
N THR A 125 4.47 5.83 -9.88
CA THR A 125 5.64 6.01 -10.75
C THR A 125 6.70 6.87 -10.06
N ASP A 126 6.29 7.98 -9.46
CA ASP A 126 7.20 8.85 -8.73
C ASP A 126 7.74 8.17 -7.47
N CYS A 127 6.91 7.38 -6.81
CA CYS A 127 7.35 6.59 -5.66
C CYS A 127 8.41 5.57 -6.06
N ILE A 128 8.23 4.87 -7.18
CA ILE A 128 9.24 3.92 -7.68
C ILE A 128 10.55 4.64 -7.99
N ARG A 129 10.48 5.83 -8.58
CA ARG A 129 11.67 6.63 -8.82
C ARG A 129 12.39 6.97 -7.51
N PHE A 130 11.63 7.37 -6.49
CA PHE A 130 12.16 7.63 -5.16
C PHE A 130 12.86 6.40 -4.58
N LEU A 131 12.24 5.21 -4.69
CA LEU A 131 12.82 3.96 -4.20
C LEU A 131 14.12 3.61 -4.94
N ARG A 132 14.15 3.82 -6.25
CA ARG A 132 15.35 3.56 -7.04
C ARG A 132 16.50 4.46 -6.62
N GLU A 133 16.24 5.72 -6.37
CA GLU A 133 17.25 6.66 -5.87
C GLU A 133 17.74 6.25 -4.46
N ARG A 134 16.85 5.66 -3.66
CA ARG A 134 17.16 5.27 -2.28
C ARG A 134 17.96 3.97 -2.21
N PHE A 135 17.64 2.99 -3.02
CA PHE A 135 18.17 1.63 -2.90
C PHE A 135 19.15 1.21 -3.99
N ASN A 136 19.12 1.83 -5.16
CA ASN A 136 20.01 1.40 -6.24
C ASN A 136 21.42 1.92 -6.03
N ASP A 137 22.35 1.05 -6.31
CA ASP A 137 23.78 1.36 -6.22
C ASP A 137 24.24 2.24 -7.36
#